data_42372709afc2457f91f2d308d0e0829d
#
_entry.id   42372709afc2457f91f2d308d0e0829d
#
_cell.length_a   1.000
_cell.length_b   1.000
_cell.length_c   1.000
_cell.angle_alpha   90.00
_cell.angle_beta   90.00
_cell.angle_gamma   90.00
#
_symmetry.space_group_name_H-M   'P 1'
#
loop_
_entity.id
_entity.type
_entity.pdbx_description
1 polymer ?
#
loop_
_entity_poly.entity_id
_entity_poly.type
_entity_poly.pdbx_seq_one_letter_code
_entity_poly.pdbx_strand_id
1 'polypeptide(L)'
;MFRRKRKAALGTTGITADRAPAGTVRASAAARVWDWVRSLAFGFVLFLVLRAFVVQTFVITSGSMEGTLLIGDFLVLNKVAYGAQVPGATARLPGYAEPGRGDVVVFEAHHEPLDVVKRIVGVPGDTLRMENKTLYVNGHARTEPYVQRGLNEEDVTDVRMEWQRAHLNAPPEARARYRPTRDNWGPLVVPTGHYFLLGDNRDDSLDSRWWGFLRGDRIKGRVEVVYFSYTRDAERPFAGVRWNRIGDLVR
;
A
#
# COMPACT_ATOMS: atom_id res chain seq x y z
N MET A 1 -15.12 -20.82 -104.02
CA MET A 1 -15.89 -19.72 -104.62
C MET A 1 -16.08 -18.61 -103.65
N PHE A 2 -15.57 -17.39 -104.04
CA PHE A 2 -15.83 -16.05 -103.47
C PHE A 2 -15.40 -15.77 -101.98
N ARG A 3 -14.51 -14.98 -101.77
CA ARG A 3 -14.07 -13.56 -101.89
C ARG A 3 -14.15 -12.78 -100.60
N ARG A 4 -12.95 -12.38 -100.20
CA ARG A 4 -12.52 -11.10 -99.54
C ARG A 4 -13.59 -10.24 -98.84
N LYS A 5 -13.22 -9.75 -97.61
CA LYS A 5 -12.91 -8.33 -97.46
C LYS A 5 -12.23 -8.08 -96.10
N ARG A 6 -11.07 -7.41 -96.15
CA ARG A 6 -10.39 -6.71 -95.06
C ARG A 6 -11.25 -5.54 -94.61
N LYS A 7 -11.25 -5.26 -93.35
CA LYS A 7 -11.32 -3.87 -92.87
C LYS A 7 -10.42 -3.69 -91.69
N ALA A 8 -9.72 -2.54 -91.72
CA ALA A 8 -8.65 -2.11 -90.90
C ALA A 8 -9.06 -1.54 -89.51
N ALA A 9 -8.21 -1.66 -88.64
CA ALA A 9 -7.75 -0.75 -87.57
C ALA A 9 -8.67 0.37 -87.07
N LEU A 10 -8.84 0.43 -85.77
CA LEU A 10 -8.64 1.70 -85.01
C LEU A 10 -8.11 1.33 -83.61
N GLY A 11 -6.88 1.78 -83.34
CA GLY A 11 -6.29 1.70 -82.08
C GLY A 11 -6.95 2.67 -81.09
N THR A 12 -7.33 2.16 -79.90
CA THR A 12 -7.72 3.02 -78.83
C THR A 12 -6.59 2.97 -77.82
N THR A 13 -5.79 4.04 -77.82
CA THR A 13 -4.73 4.33 -76.87
C THR A 13 -5.40 4.57 -75.50
N GLY A 14 -5.43 3.55 -74.65
CA GLY A 14 -5.81 3.71 -73.26
C GLY A 14 -4.73 4.50 -72.52
N ILE A 15 -5.05 5.73 -72.16
CA ILE A 15 -4.25 6.54 -71.25
C ILE A 15 -4.39 5.91 -69.86
N THR A 16 -3.43 5.11 -69.44
CA THR A 16 -3.29 4.72 -68.05
C THR A 16 -2.83 5.96 -67.28
N ALA A 17 -3.78 6.56 -66.54
CA ALA A 17 -3.48 7.59 -65.59
C ALA A 17 -2.57 6.97 -64.51
N ASP A 18 -1.31 7.28 -64.61
CA ASP A 18 -0.28 7.00 -63.58
C ASP A 18 -0.73 7.74 -62.30
N ARG A 19 -1.30 7.01 -61.36
CA ARG A 19 -1.57 7.52 -60.00
C ARG A 19 -0.23 7.67 -59.34
N ALA A 20 0.32 8.89 -59.33
CA ALA A 20 1.44 9.26 -58.50
C ALA A 20 1.20 8.77 -57.06
N PRO A 21 2.18 8.10 -56.45
CA PRO A 21 2.05 7.69 -55.04
C PRO A 21 1.84 8.95 -54.20
N ALA A 22 0.80 8.91 -53.36
CA ALA A 22 0.50 9.98 -52.44
C ALA A 22 1.77 10.29 -51.63
N GLY A 23 2.33 11.48 -51.89
CA GLY A 23 3.53 11.93 -51.22
C GLY A 23 3.34 11.85 -49.73
N THR A 24 4.15 11.04 -49.04
CA THR A 24 4.26 11.05 -47.61
C THR A 24 4.70 12.44 -47.18
N VAL A 25 3.80 13.26 -46.70
CA VAL A 25 4.10 14.57 -46.14
C VAL A 25 5.05 14.34 -44.96
N ARG A 26 6.33 14.53 -45.17
CA ARG A 26 7.33 14.49 -44.11
C ARG A 26 6.97 15.60 -43.11
N ALA A 27 6.48 15.21 -41.95
CA ALA A 27 6.24 16.15 -40.87
C ALA A 27 7.47 17.01 -40.63
N SER A 28 7.29 18.32 -40.54
CA SER A 28 8.37 19.26 -40.29
C SER A 28 9.11 18.89 -38.99
N ALA A 29 10.38 19.26 -38.89
CA ALA A 29 11.15 19.03 -37.64
C ALA A 29 10.43 19.62 -36.42
N ALA A 30 9.81 20.79 -36.59
CA ALA A 30 9.03 21.44 -35.54
C ALA A 30 7.80 20.62 -35.13
N ALA A 31 7.08 20.00 -36.07
CA ALA A 31 5.93 19.14 -35.75
C ALA A 31 6.36 17.89 -34.95
N ARG A 32 7.49 17.28 -35.32
CA ARG A 32 8.04 16.13 -34.58
C ARG A 32 8.46 16.51 -33.16
N VAL A 33 9.12 17.67 -32.98
CA VAL A 33 9.50 18.19 -31.66
C VAL A 33 8.25 18.45 -30.82
N TRP A 34 7.21 19.04 -31.41
CA TRP A 34 5.93 19.29 -30.73
C TRP A 34 5.25 18.01 -30.27
N ASP A 35 5.21 16.96 -31.12
CA ASP A 35 4.64 15.66 -30.75
C ASP A 35 5.43 15.01 -29.61
N TRP A 36 6.75 15.14 -29.59
CA TRP A 36 7.61 14.69 -28.49
C TRP A 36 7.29 15.42 -27.18
N VAL A 37 7.22 16.75 -27.22
CA VAL A 37 6.88 17.58 -26.04
C VAL A 37 5.51 17.21 -25.50
N ARG A 38 4.53 17.04 -26.38
CA ARG A 38 3.16 16.62 -25.99
C ARG A 38 3.16 15.24 -25.35
N SER A 39 3.88 14.28 -25.91
CA SER A 39 3.97 12.92 -25.35
C SER A 39 4.66 12.91 -23.99
N LEU A 40 5.75 13.66 -23.82
CA LEU A 40 6.42 13.81 -22.52
C LEU A 40 5.51 14.48 -21.49
N ALA A 41 4.82 15.55 -21.88
CA ALA A 41 3.87 16.24 -21.00
C ALA A 41 2.74 15.31 -20.55
N PHE A 42 2.18 14.54 -21.48
CA PHE A 42 1.16 13.53 -21.15
C PHE A 42 1.70 12.46 -20.18
N GLY A 43 2.89 11.91 -20.49
CA GLY A 43 3.54 10.93 -19.61
C GLY A 43 3.82 11.48 -18.20
N PHE A 44 4.26 12.74 -18.13
CA PHE A 44 4.51 13.42 -16.85
C PHE A 44 3.20 13.63 -16.05
N VAL A 45 2.14 14.10 -16.69
CA VAL A 45 0.83 14.27 -16.05
C VAL A 45 0.30 12.90 -15.57
N LEU A 46 0.39 11.87 -16.41
CA LEU A 46 -0.02 10.51 -16.03
C LEU A 46 0.79 10.00 -14.82
N PHE A 47 2.11 10.20 -14.82
CA PHE A 47 2.98 9.87 -13.68
C PHE A 47 2.53 10.58 -12.40
N LEU A 48 2.24 11.89 -12.47
CA LEU A 48 1.76 12.65 -11.32
C LEU A 48 0.41 12.11 -10.79
N VAL A 49 -0.51 11.77 -11.69
CA VAL A 49 -1.81 11.18 -11.33
C VAL A 49 -1.62 9.81 -10.64
N LEU A 50 -0.80 8.94 -11.23
CA LEU A 50 -0.52 7.62 -10.64
C LEU A 50 0.14 7.76 -9.26
N ARG A 51 1.13 8.65 -9.12
CA ARG A 51 1.79 8.93 -7.84
C ARG A 51 0.83 9.52 -6.80
N ALA A 52 -0.07 10.41 -7.21
CA ALA A 52 -1.00 11.07 -6.30
C ALA A 52 -2.07 10.11 -5.78
N PHE A 53 -2.63 9.26 -6.63
CA PHE A 53 -3.84 8.52 -6.33
C PHE A 53 -3.67 6.99 -6.24
N VAL A 54 -2.66 6.41 -6.87
CA VAL A 54 -2.56 4.95 -6.99
C VAL A 54 -1.46 4.37 -6.13
N VAL A 55 -0.22 4.84 -6.30
CA VAL A 55 0.97 4.22 -5.72
C VAL A 55 1.80 5.24 -4.97
N GLN A 56 2.22 4.88 -3.77
CA GLN A 56 3.22 5.63 -3.01
C GLN A 56 4.29 4.67 -2.51
N THR A 57 5.53 5.15 -2.42
CA THR A 57 6.65 4.36 -1.91
C THR A 57 7.04 4.84 -0.52
N PHE A 58 7.40 3.89 0.34
CA PHE A 58 7.88 4.14 1.70
C PHE A 58 9.14 3.34 1.97
N VAL A 59 9.96 3.82 2.88
CA VAL A 59 11.12 3.08 3.40
C VAL A 59 10.89 2.76 4.87
N ILE A 60 11.19 1.54 5.27
CA ILE A 60 11.13 1.11 6.66
C ILE A 60 12.37 1.61 7.40
N THR A 61 12.13 2.35 8.48
CA THR A 61 13.18 2.97 9.32
C THR A 61 13.22 2.42 10.74
N SER A 62 12.25 1.60 11.16
CA SER A 62 12.15 1.02 12.49
C SER A 62 11.94 -0.49 12.47
N GLY A 63 12.35 -1.19 13.52
CA GLY A 63 12.23 -2.65 13.66
C GLY A 63 10.86 -3.15 14.12
N SER A 64 9.86 -2.26 14.30
CA SER A 64 8.57 -2.64 14.89
C SER A 64 7.74 -3.65 14.07
N MET A 65 8.11 -3.87 12.80
CA MET A 65 7.51 -4.84 11.90
C MET A 65 8.47 -5.97 11.52
N GLU A 66 9.58 -6.13 12.26
CA GLU A 66 10.50 -7.26 12.08
C GLU A 66 9.74 -8.58 12.17
N GLY A 67 10.12 -9.52 11.31
CA GLY A 67 9.36 -10.73 11.01
C GLY A 67 8.67 -10.65 9.66
N THR A 68 8.10 -9.50 9.30
CA THR A 68 7.51 -9.23 7.98
C THR A 68 8.33 -8.22 7.19
N LEU A 69 8.70 -7.10 7.81
CA LEU A 69 9.42 -6.00 7.16
C LEU A 69 10.71 -5.68 7.93
N LEU A 70 11.80 -5.46 7.20
CA LEU A 70 13.10 -5.14 7.76
C LEU A 70 13.45 -3.66 7.53
N ILE A 71 14.25 -3.09 8.42
CA ILE A 71 14.82 -1.74 8.21
C ILE A 71 15.57 -1.72 6.87
N GLY A 72 15.27 -0.72 6.03
CA GLY A 72 15.82 -0.60 4.68
C GLY A 72 15.00 -1.31 3.60
N ASP A 73 13.82 -1.87 3.92
CA ASP A 73 12.85 -2.30 2.93
C ASP A 73 12.13 -1.10 2.32
N PHE A 74 12.00 -1.09 1.02
CA PHE A 74 11.24 -0.11 0.25
C PHE A 74 9.93 -0.73 -0.22
N LEU A 75 8.83 -0.13 0.17
CA LEU A 75 7.48 -0.68 0.04
C LEU A 75 6.69 0.03 -1.04
N VAL A 76 5.83 -0.72 -1.71
CA VAL A 76 4.75 -0.19 -2.53
C VAL A 76 3.47 -0.17 -1.71
N LEU A 77 2.89 1.03 -1.58
CA LEU A 77 1.60 1.27 -0.95
C LEU A 77 0.51 1.39 -2.01
N ASN A 78 -0.53 0.60 -1.88
CA ASN A 78 -1.76 0.69 -2.67
C ASN A 78 -2.75 1.62 -1.98
N LYS A 79 -2.89 2.84 -2.50
CA LYS A 79 -3.80 3.86 -1.97
C LYS A 79 -5.25 3.63 -2.42
N VAL A 80 -5.43 3.02 -3.59
CA VAL A 80 -6.76 2.80 -4.17
C VAL A 80 -7.55 1.77 -3.37
N ALA A 81 -6.88 0.85 -2.68
CA ALA A 81 -7.54 -0.19 -1.91
C ALA A 81 -8.60 0.39 -0.96
N TYR A 82 -8.23 1.41 -0.19
CA TYR A 82 -9.09 2.01 0.83
C TYR A 82 -9.58 3.42 0.48
N GLY A 83 -9.36 3.84 -0.77
CA GLY A 83 -9.72 5.17 -1.25
C GLY A 83 -8.59 6.18 -1.06
N ALA A 84 -8.05 6.67 -2.17
CA ALA A 84 -6.98 7.65 -2.16
C ALA A 84 -7.49 9.01 -1.66
N GLN A 85 -6.74 9.64 -0.75
CA GLN A 85 -7.01 11.01 -0.33
C GLN A 85 -6.69 11.98 -1.47
N VAL A 86 -7.59 12.91 -1.72
CA VAL A 86 -7.40 13.97 -2.73
C VAL A 86 -6.38 14.97 -2.19
N PRO A 87 -5.26 15.21 -2.90
CA PRO A 87 -4.25 16.18 -2.46
C PRO A 87 -4.86 17.56 -2.21
N GLY A 88 -4.59 18.13 -1.02
CA GLY A 88 -5.11 19.46 -0.64
C GLY A 88 -6.58 19.51 -0.23
N ALA A 89 -7.26 18.37 -0.12
CA ALA A 89 -8.66 18.28 0.32
C ALA A 89 -8.83 17.23 1.43
N THR A 90 -9.91 17.36 2.20
CA THR A 90 -10.34 16.34 3.18
C THR A 90 -11.09 15.17 2.52
N ALA A 91 -11.43 15.30 1.23
CA ALA A 91 -12.17 14.30 0.49
C ALA A 91 -11.30 13.08 0.13
N ARG A 92 -11.93 11.90 0.12
CA ARG A 92 -11.34 10.65 -0.37
C ARG A 92 -12.12 10.14 -1.57
N LEU A 93 -11.41 9.56 -2.51
CA LEU A 93 -12.01 8.75 -3.57
C LEU A 93 -12.53 7.44 -2.97
N PRO A 94 -13.59 6.83 -3.52
CA PRO A 94 -14.04 5.53 -3.05
C PRO A 94 -12.93 4.47 -3.25
N GLY A 95 -12.73 3.62 -2.23
CA GLY A 95 -11.88 2.44 -2.33
C GLY A 95 -12.64 1.25 -2.92
N TYR A 96 -11.92 0.20 -3.31
CA TYR A 96 -12.53 -1.06 -3.75
C TYR A 96 -12.59 -2.10 -2.60
N ALA A 97 -11.98 -1.83 -1.47
CA ALA A 97 -11.96 -2.68 -0.28
C ALA A 97 -12.03 -1.85 1.00
N GLU A 98 -12.37 -2.51 2.09
CA GLU A 98 -12.22 -1.97 3.44
C GLU A 98 -11.00 -2.57 4.12
N PRO A 99 -10.34 -1.83 5.06
CA PRO A 99 -9.22 -2.37 5.81
C PRO A 99 -9.63 -3.62 6.59
N GLY A 100 -8.95 -4.71 6.33
CA GLY A 100 -9.24 -6.03 6.91
C GLY A 100 -8.23 -6.46 7.97
N ARG A 101 -8.62 -7.45 8.79
CA ARG A 101 -7.71 -8.09 9.73
C ARG A 101 -6.61 -8.84 8.99
N GLY A 102 -5.35 -8.60 9.38
CA GLY A 102 -4.16 -9.13 8.73
C GLY A 102 -3.50 -8.15 7.75
N ASP A 103 -4.22 -7.12 7.29
CA ASP A 103 -3.64 -6.13 6.39
C ASP A 103 -2.51 -5.35 7.07
N VAL A 104 -1.38 -5.23 6.40
CA VAL A 104 -0.31 -4.32 6.78
C VAL A 104 -0.57 -2.97 6.12
N VAL A 105 -0.70 -1.93 6.94
CA VAL A 105 -1.15 -0.62 6.48
C VAL A 105 -0.18 0.49 6.86
N VAL A 106 -0.11 1.51 6.01
CA VAL A 106 0.51 2.79 6.35
C VAL A 106 -0.58 3.74 6.80
N PHE A 107 -0.34 4.43 7.90
CA PHE A 107 -1.25 5.41 8.47
C PHE A 107 -0.50 6.60 9.07
N GLU A 108 -1.20 7.71 9.26
CA GLU A 108 -0.66 8.88 9.93
C GLU A 108 -0.77 8.72 11.46
N ALA A 109 0.34 8.87 12.16
CA ALA A 109 0.39 8.76 13.62
C ALA A 109 -0.49 9.79 14.33
N HIS A 110 -0.90 9.49 15.59
CA HIS A 110 -1.85 10.32 16.33
C HIS A 110 -1.31 11.69 16.72
N HIS A 111 -0.02 11.78 17.05
CA HIS A 111 0.59 12.95 17.69
C HIS A 111 1.67 13.63 16.85
N GLU A 112 2.05 13.02 15.74
CA GLU A 112 3.09 13.55 14.85
C GLU A 112 2.67 13.35 13.39
N PRO A 113 3.02 14.27 12.48
CA PRO A 113 2.77 14.10 11.05
C PRO A 113 3.77 13.09 10.45
N LEU A 114 3.81 11.89 11.03
CA LEU A 114 4.71 10.80 10.65
C LEU A 114 3.89 9.62 10.16
N ASP A 115 4.34 9.03 9.06
CA ASP A 115 3.75 7.81 8.52
C ASP A 115 4.34 6.59 9.22
N VAL A 116 3.46 5.75 9.74
CA VAL A 116 3.80 4.54 10.50
C VAL A 116 3.21 3.33 9.81
N VAL A 117 3.90 2.20 9.89
CA VAL A 117 3.45 0.91 9.36
C VAL A 117 3.13 -0.04 10.51
N LYS A 118 1.93 -0.62 10.52
CA LYS A 118 1.50 -1.66 11.47
C LYS A 118 0.53 -2.62 10.79
N ARG A 119 0.25 -3.74 11.48
CA ARG A 119 -0.75 -4.73 11.05
C ARG A 119 -2.07 -4.51 11.76
N ILE A 120 -3.17 -4.56 11.02
CA ILE A 120 -4.52 -4.57 11.59
C ILE A 120 -4.78 -5.94 12.22
N VAL A 121 -5.02 -5.97 13.53
CA VAL A 121 -5.38 -7.18 14.27
C VAL A 121 -6.83 -7.17 14.72
N GLY A 122 -7.46 -5.99 14.79
CA GLY A 122 -8.87 -5.83 15.13
C GLY A 122 -9.57 -4.86 14.20
N VAL A 123 -10.76 -5.25 13.76
CA VAL A 123 -11.67 -4.44 12.93
C VAL A 123 -12.89 -4.01 13.75
N PRO A 124 -13.71 -3.03 13.29
CA PRO A 124 -14.89 -2.58 14.02
C PRO A 124 -15.78 -3.71 14.51
N GLY A 125 -16.13 -3.68 15.79
CA GLY A 125 -16.97 -4.69 16.45
C GLY A 125 -16.21 -5.89 17.03
N ASP A 126 -14.93 -6.07 16.74
CA ASP A 126 -14.14 -7.14 17.36
C ASP A 126 -13.95 -6.89 18.85
N THR A 127 -13.96 -7.97 19.62
CA THR A 127 -13.52 -8.01 21.01
C THR A 127 -12.12 -8.61 21.08
N LEU A 128 -11.17 -7.81 21.55
CA LEU A 128 -9.75 -8.16 21.58
C LEU A 128 -9.24 -8.33 23.00
N ARG A 129 -8.46 -9.36 23.26
CA ARG A 129 -7.66 -9.48 24.48
C ARG A 129 -6.32 -10.14 24.17
N MET A 130 -5.33 -9.83 24.98
CA MET A 130 -4.04 -10.52 25.02
C MET A 130 -3.94 -11.23 26.37
N GLU A 131 -3.53 -12.47 26.34
CA GLU A 131 -3.33 -13.27 27.55
C GLU A 131 -2.07 -14.12 27.35
N ASN A 132 -1.07 -13.88 28.20
CA ASN A 132 0.22 -14.56 28.12
C ASN A 132 0.79 -14.56 26.69
N LYS A 133 0.87 -13.38 26.07
CA LYS A 133 1.38 -13.17 24.70
C LYS A 133 0.52 -13.79 23.59
N THR A 134 -0.64 -14.38 23.90
CA THR A 134 -1.57 -14.92 22.91
C THR A 134 -2.69 -13.94 22.64
N LEU A 135 -2.87 -13.56 21.37
CA LEU A 135 -3.97 -12.69 20.94
C LEU A 135 -5.25 -13.50 20.77
N TYR A 136 -6.32 -13.04 21.40
CA TYR A 136 -7.68 -13.56 21.21
C TYR A 136 -8.53 -12.52 20.50
N VAL A 137 -9.26 -12.96 19.49
CA VAL A 137 -10.24 -12.15 18.76
C VAL A 137 -11.58 -12.86 18.85
N ASN A 138 -12.59 -12.18 19.39
CA ASN A 138 -13.94 -12.73 19.58
C ASN A 138 -13.92 -14.07 20.35
N GLY A 139 -13.06 -14.18 21.35
CA GLY A 139 -12.89 -15.39 22.19
C GLY A 139 -11.99 -16.48 21.60
N HIS A 140 -11.56 -16.37 20.36
CA HIS A 140 -10.74 -17.39 19.68
C HIS A 140 -9.27 -16.97 19.65
N ALA A 141 -8.38 -17.84 20.09
CA ALA A 141 -6.93 -17.64 19.98
C ALA A 141 -6.51 -17.54 18.50
N ARG A 142 -5.63 -16.61 18.21
CA ARG A 142 -5.12 -16.41 16.85
C ARG A 142 -3.74 -17.04 16.68
N THR A 143 -3.57 -17.76 15.57
CA THR A 143 -2.23 -18.18 15.12
C THR A 143 -1.63 -17.06 14.28
N GLU A 144 -0.49 -16.55 14.70
CA GLU A 144 0.15 -15.40 14.11
C GLU A 144 1.60 -15.73 13.71
N PRO A 145 1.82 -16.38 12.54
CA PRO A 145 3.14 -16.90 12.14
C PRO A 145 4.16 -15.80 11.84
N TYR A 146 3.69 -14.57 11.64
CA TYR A 146 4.51 -13.39 11.37
C TYR A 146 5.05 -12.70 12.62
N VAL A 147 4.56 -13.09 13.80
CA VAL A 147 4.94 -12.44 15.07
C VAL A 147 6.38 -12.79 15.43
N GLN A 148 7.17 -11.74 15.63
CA GLN A 148 8.48 -11.80 16.26
C GLN A 148 8.37 -11.38 17.72
N ARG A 149 9.17 -12.03 18.56
CA ARG A 149 9.32 -11.69 19.97
C ARG A 149 10.79 -11.52 20.27
N GLY A 150 11.12 -10.45 20.94
CA GLY A 150 12.48 -10.21 21.43
C GLY A 150 12.86 -11.18 22.56
N LEU A 151 14.11 -11.08 23.00
CA LEU A 151 14.60 -11.82 24.16
C LEU A 151 14.11 -11.21 25.50
N ASN A 152 13.37 -10.10 25.44
CA ASN A 152 12.84 -9.44 26.63
C ASN A 152 11.60 -10.17 27.14
N GLU A 153 11.77 -11.00 28.15
CA GLU A 153 10.69 -11.77 28.79
C GLU A 153 9.86 -10.95 29.75
N GLU A 154 10.32 -9.75 30.14
CA GLU A 154 9.64 -8.91 31.10
C GLU A 154 8.34 -8.33 30.53
N ASP A 155 7.23 -8.60 31.21
CA ASP A 155 5.91 -8.06 30.87
C ASP A 155 5.76 -6.65 31.45
N VAL A 156 5.97 -5.64 30.62
CA VAL A 156 6.00 -4.24 31.03
C VAL A 156 4.62 -3.61 31.05
N THR A 157 4.39 -2.74 32.03
CA THR A 157 3.23 -1.84 32.09
C THR A 157 3.68 -0.39 31.86
N ASP A 158 2.78 0.44 31.35
CA ASP A 158 3.06 1.86 31.09
C ASP A 158 1.78 2.69 31.31
N VAL A 159 1.95 3.91 31.79
CA VAL A 159 0.84 4.85 32.02
C VAL A 159 0.05 5.14 30.73
N ARG A 160 0.71 5.10 29.58
CA ARG A 160 0.06 5.26 28.26
C ARG A 160 -0.95 4.18 27.95
N MET A 161 -0.96 3.03 28.65
CA MET A 161 -1.95 1.97 28.47
C MET A 161 -3.24 2.20 29.27
N GLU A 162 -3.29 3.22 30.14
CA GLU A 162 -4.45 3.46 31.01
C GLU A 162 -5.73 3.84 30.26
N TRP A 163 -5.62 4.33 29.01
CA TRP A 163 -6.78 4.59 28.15
C TRP A 163 -7.68 3.35 28.01
N GLN A 164 -7.11 2.16 28.11
CA GLN A 164 -7.83 0.89 27.96
C GLN A 164 -8.93 0.71 29.03
N ARG A 165 -8.78 1.30 30.23
CA ARG A 165 -9.80 1.23 31.29
C ARG A 165 -11.15 1.79 30.83
N ALA A 166 -11.16 2.88 30.09
CA ALA A 166 -12.38 3.49 29.58
C ALA A 166 -13.09 2.60 28.55
N HIS A 167 -12.33 1.75 27.86
CA HIS A 167 -12.80 0.89 26.78
C HIS A 167 -12.91 -0.60 27.18
N LEU A 168 -12.60 -0.92 28.44
CA LEU A 168 -12.67 -2.30 28.93
C LEU A 168 -14.12 -2.79 28.95
N ASN A 169 -14.39 -3.90 28.30
CA ASN A 169 -15.68 -4.58 28.35
C ASN A 169 -15.82 -5.39 29.66
N ALA A 170 -16.00 -4.67 30.77
CA ALA A 170 -16.11 -5.25 32.11
C ALA A 170 -16.91 -4.34 33.05
N PRO A 171 -17.42 -4.88 34.20
CA PRO A 171 -18.07 -4.11 35.24
C PRO A 171 -17.17 -3.00 35.83
N PRO A 172 -17.74 -1.93 36.43
CA PRO A 172 -16.97 -0.80 36.98
C PRO A 172 -15.90 -1.20 37.98
N GLU A 173 -16.17 -2.18 38.86
CA GLU A 173 -15.26 -2.67 39.87
C GLU A 173 -14.01 -3.34 39.24
N ALA A 174 -14.22 -4.09 38.16
CA ALA A 174 -13.12 -4.71 37.41
C ALA A 174 -12.29 -3.66 36.67
N ARG A 175 -12.93 -2.62 36.09
CA ARG A 175 -12.24 -1.49 35.47
C ARG A 175 -11.35 -0.75 36.45
N ALA A 176 -11.78 -0.52 37.68
CA ALA A 176 -11.00 0.17 38.71
C ALA A 176 -9.71 -0.58 39.09
N ARG A 177 -9.76 -1.91 39.04
CA ARG A 177 -8.62 -2.79 39.37
C ARG A 177 -7.78 -3.16 38.17
N TYR A 178 -8.21 -2.83 36.96
CA TYR A 178 -7.54 -3.20 35.72
C TYR A 178 -6.16 -2.55 35.62
N ARG A 179 -5.16 -3.37 35.34
CA ARG A 179 -3.77 -2.98 35.15
C ARG A 179 -3.25 -3.69 33.91
N PRO A 180 -3.37 -3.06 32.73
CA PRO A 180 -2.88 -3.66 31.50
C PRO A 180 -1.36 -3.70 31.48
N THR A 181 -0.85 -4.74 30.87
CA THR A 181 0.57 -4.89 30.55
C THR A 181 0.72 -5.12 29.05
N ARG A 182 1.94 -5.10 28.53
CA ARG A 182 2.22 -5.37 27.11
C ARG A 182 1.61 -6.71 26.65
N ASP A 183 1.70 -7.73 27.51
CA ASP A 183 1.39 -9.12 27.19
C ASP A 183 0.06 -9.60 27.78
N ASN A 184 -0.59 -8.77 28.64
CA ASN A 184 -1.86 -9.08 29.27
C ASN A 184 -2.76 -7.83 29.32
N TRP A 185 -3.80 -7.79 28.46
CA TRP A 185 -4.74 -6.68 28.36
C TRP A 185 -6.09 -7.08 27.76
N GLY A 186 -7.07 -6.23 27.91
CA GLY A 186 -8.45 -6.41 27.42
C GLY A 186 -9.35 -7.14 28.42
N PRO A 187 -10.58 -7.53 28.02
CA PRO A 187 -11.12 -7.44 26.67
C PRO A 187 -11.52 -6.00 26.26
N LEU A 188 -11.16 -5.60 25.05
CA LEU A 188 -11.47 -4.31 24.46
C LEU A 188 -12.35 -4.49 23.23
N VAL A 189 -13.43 -3.70 23.12
CA VAL A 189 -14.26 -3.71 21.91
C VAL A 189 -13.81 -2.62 20.97
N VAL A 190 -13.50 -2.96 19.73
CA VAL A 190 -13.08 -2.00 18.68
C VAL A 190 -14.30 -1.17 18.26
N PRO A 191 -14.28 0.16 18.43
CA PRO A 191 -15.40 1.01 18.06
C PRO A 191 -15.64 1.06 16.55
N THR A 192 -16.86 1.42 16.14
CA THR A 192 -17.22 1.64 14.74
C THR A 192 -16.27 2.68 14.11
N GLY A 193 -15.80 2.40 12.90
CA GLY A 193 -14.90 3.26 12.14
C GLY A 193 -13.46 3.30 12.69
N HIS A 194 -13.12 2.44 13.66
CA HIS A 194 -11.78 2.36 14.23
C HIS A 194 -11.18 0.97 14.03
N TYR A 195 -9.85 0.92 14.14
CA TYR A 195 -9.05 -0.29 13.97
C TYR A 195 -8.06 -0.42 15.12
N PHE A 196 -7.67 -1.64 15.44
CA PHE A 196 -6.63 -1.94 16.43
C PHE A 196 -5.43 -2.54 15.71
N LEU A 197 -4.27 -1.90 15.85
CA LEU A 197 -3.07 -2.24 15.10
C LEU A 197 -1.96 -2.66 16.05
N LEU A 198 -1.22 -3.70 15.66
CA LEU A 198 -0.01 -4.15 16.35
C LEU A 198 1.18 -4.19 15.40
N GLY A 199 2.37 -3.99 15.96
CA GLY A 199 3.60 -4.36 15.28
C GLY A 199 3.80 -5.87 15.27
N ASP A 200 4.42 -6.40 14.23
CA ASP A 200 4.75 -7.82 14.16
C ASP A 200 5.88 -8.18 15.14
N ASN A 201 6.81 -7.23 15.40
CA ASN A 201 7.74 -7.30 16.53
C ASN A 201 7.04 -6.83 17.81
N ARG A 202 6.36 -7.75 18.50
CA ARG A 202 5.47 -7.47 19.63
C ARG A 202 6.15 -6.81 20.81
N ASP A 203 7.40 -7.15 21.04
CA ASP A 203 8.14 -6.69 22.22
C ASP A 203 8.81 -5.32 21.99
N ASP A 204 9.01 -4.94 20.73
CA ASP A 204 9.60 -3.66 20.30
C ASP A 204 8.68 -2.88 19.35
N SER A 205 7.43 -2.68 19.78
CA SER A 205 6.45 -1.91 19.00
C SER A 205 5.65 -0.96 19.85
N LEU A 206 5.70 0.32 19.47
CA LEU A 206 4.75 1.33 19.94
C LEU A 206 3.52 1.29 19.02
N ASP A 207 2.42 0.71 19.52
CA ASP A 207 1.22 0.42 18.73
C ASP A 207 -0.08 0.69 19.51
N SER A 208 -1.22 0.15 19.08
CA SER A 208 -2.53 0.41 19.68
C SER A 208 -2.62 0.06 21.16
N ARG A 209 -1.76 -0.81 21.69
CA ARG A 209 -1.70 -1.07 23.13
C ARG A 209 -1.42 0.21 23.92
N TRP A 210 -0.65 1.13 23.33
CA TRP A 210 -0.15 2.35 23.95
C TRP A 210 -0.99 3.58 23.59
N TRP A 211 -1.36 3.76 22.31
CA TRP A 211 -2.00 4.98 21.82
C TRP A 211 -3.49 4.82 21.44
N GLY A 212 -4.05 3.61 21.55
CA GLY A 212 -5.48 3.40 21.39
C GLY A 212 -5.92 2.95 19.99
N PHE A 213 -7.19 3.18 19.70
CA PHE A 213 -7.80 2.83 18.42
C PHE A 213 -7.45 3.85 17.35
N LEU A 214 -7.11 3.37 16.15
CA LEU A 214 -6.87 4.20 14.98
C LEU A 214 -8.17 4.44 14.22
N ARG A 215 -8.48 5.69 13.92
CA ARG A 215 -9.59 6.02 13.00
C ARG A 215 -9.25 5.55 11.58
N GLY A 216 -10.25 4.99 10.88
CA GLY A 216 -10.07 4.47 9.52
C GLY A 216 -9.68 5.54 8.49
N ASP A 217 -10.08 6.80 8.70
CA ASP A 217 -9.71 7.92 7.82
C ASP A 217 -8.21 8.28 7.87
N ARG A 218 -7.46 7.82 8.88
CA ARG A 218 -6.00 7.99 8.96
C ARG A 218 -5.22 6.93 8.20
N ILE A 219 -5.85 5.85 7.78
CA ILE A 219 -5.20 4.80 6.98
C ILE A 219 -4.97 5.32 5.56
N LYS A 220 -3.72 5.39 5.12
CA LYS A 220 -3.32 5.91 3.80
C LYS A 220 -3.42 4.86 2.70
N GLY A 221 -3.27 3.58 3.04
CA GLY A 221 -3.37 2.47 2.10
C GLY A 221 -2.77 1.17 2.64
N ARG A 222 -2.83 0.13 1.81
CA ARG A 222 -2.29 -1.20 2.11
C ARG A 222 -0.90 -1.38 1.52
N VAL A 223 0.00 -1.97 2.29
CA VAL A 223 1.31 -2.40 1.81
C VAL A 223 1.15 -3.69 1.00
N GLU A 224 1.66 -3.71 -0.23
CA GLU A 224 1.48 -4.87 -1.12
C GLU A 224 2.78 -5.66 -1.30
N VAL A 225 3.90 -4.97 -1.52
CA VAL A 225 5.15 -5.62 -1.93
C VAL A 225 6.38 -4.82 -1.51
N VAL A 226 7.45 -5.55 -1.20
CA VAL A 226 8.80 -5.00 -1.06
C VAL A 226 9.41 -4.93 -2.46
N TYR A 227 9.59 -3.73 -3.02
CA TYR A 227 10.16 -3.59 -4.38
C TYR A 227 11.67 -3.43 -4.40
N PHE A 228 12.27 -3.05 -3.27
CA PHE A 228 13.71 -2.97 -3.08
C PHE A 228 14.05 -3.13 -1.59
N SER A 229 15.24 -3.66 -1.29
CA SER A 229 15.68 -3.87 0.08
C SER A 229 17.20 -3.71 0.19
N TYR A 230 17.64 -2.89 1.15
CA TYR A 230 19.05 -2.54 1.34
C TYR A 230 19.41 -2.42 2.82
N THR A 231 20.57 -2.97 3.22
CA THR A 231 21.17 -2.76 4.54
C THR A 231 22.30 -1.72 4.46
N ARG A 232 22.32 -0.78 5.41
CA ARG A 232 23.31 0.31 5.43
C ARG A 232 24.72 -0.15 5.79
N ASP A 233 24.85 -1.31 6.43
CA ASP A 233 26.12 -1.79 6.99
C ASP A 233 27.03 -2.48 5.97
N ALA A 234 26.73 -2.38 4.69
CA ALA A 234 27.53 -3.00 3.65
C ALA A 234 28.74 -2.15 3.28
N GLU A 235 29.93 -2.71 3.45
CA GLU A 235 31.21 -2.08 3.14
C GLU A 235 31.43 -1.84 1.61
N ARG A 236 30.62 -2.48 0.75
CA ARG A 236 30.76 -2.41 -0.71
C ARG A 236 29.46 -1.98 -1.37
N PRO A 237 29.50 -1.19 -2.45
CA PRO A 237 28.33 -0.92 -3.29
C PRO A 237 27.66 -2.21 -3.72
N PHE A 238 26.34 -2.27 -3.63
CA PHE A 238 25.48 -3.42 -3.93
C PHE A 238 25.60 -4.65 -2.99
N ALA A 239 26.63 -4.76 -2.14
CA ALA A 239 26.73 -5.85 -1.15
C ALA A 239 25.60 -5.81 -0.12
N GLY A 240 25.03 -4.62 0.13
CA GLY A 240 23.89 -4.43 1.03
C GLY A 240 22.52 -4.75 0.42
N VAL A 241 22.42 -5.07 -0.87
CA VAL A 241 21.12 -5.37 -1.49
C VAL A 241 20.66 -6.77 -1.09
N ARG A 242 19.49 -6.84 -0.47
CA ARG A 242 18.83 -8.09 -0.09
C ARG A 242 17.95 -8.58 -1.24
N TRP A 243 18.57 -9.22 -2.24
CA TRP A 243 17.93 -9.65 -3.48
C TRP A 243 16.75 -10.61 -3.26
N ASN A 244 16.84 -11.44 -2.22
CA ASN A 244 15.81 -12.40 -1.85
C ASN A 244 14.52 -11.76 -1.32
N ARG A 245 14.55 -10.46 -0.99
CA ARG A 245 13.37 -9.73 -0.52
C ARG A 245 12.66 -8.96 -1.63
N ILE A 246 13.30 -8.82 -2.77
CA ILE A 246 12.71 -8.06 -3.88
C ILE A 246 11.57 -8.88 -4.50
N GLY A 247 10.36 -8.34 -4.46
CA GLY A 247 9.15 -9.00 -4.92
C GLY A 247 8.38 -9.74 -3.82
N ASP A 248 8.86 -9.72 -2.57
CA ASP A 248 8.13 -10.32 -1.44
C ASP A 248 6.77 -9.62 -1.26
N LEU A 249 5.71 -10.42 -1.31
CA LEU A 249 4.35 -9.96 -1.02
C LEU A 249 4.15 -9.85 0.49
N VAL A 250 3.64 -8.71 0.93
CA VAL A 250 3.35 -8.46 2.34
C VAL A 250 1.95 -8.99 2.65
N ARG A 251 1.91 -10.02 3.53
CA ARG A 251 0.67 -10.70 3.92
C ARG A 251 0.57 -10.84 5.43
#